data_7ab993a60226a1e166a8b1aa9726dd1f
#
_entry.id   7ab993a60226a1e166a8b1aa9726dd1f
#
_cell.length_a   1.000
_cell.length_b   1.000
_cell.length_c   1.000
_cell.angle_alpha   90.00
_cell.angle_beta   90.00
_cell.angle_gamma   90.00
#
_symmetry.space_group_name_H-M   'P 1'
#
loop_
_entity.id
_entity.type
_entity.pdbx_description
1 polymer ?
#
loop_
_entity_poly.entity_id
_entity_poly.type
_entity_poly.pdbx_seq_one_letter_code
_entity_poly.pdbx_strand_id
1 'polypeptide(L)'
;LLVAAAAAVLVLLVGAVAVIAGSAGTDRFAQPEFAVTGTELAPEAWGTVRIDDLTAGVAVELYVHDLAPAEPGTYYQGWVETDGNGNGEGEGDERVSVGTFHMRGGDGPVELWSGVTLDDYPTLAVTLQEEGAGPESSGRVVLSGRIAP
;
A
#
# COMPACT_ATOMS: atom_id res chain seq x y z
N LEU A 1 -23.42 -55.14 54.65
CA LEU A 1 -24.08 -54.22 53.71
C LEU A 1 -23.16 -53.03 53.44
N LEU A 2 -22.48 -53.04 52.26
CA LEU A 2 -21.61 -51.98 51.81
C LEU A 2 -22.41 -51.03 50.90
N VAL A 3 -22.53 -49.80 51.30
CA VAL A 3 -23.09 -48.74 50.47
C VAL A 3 -21.88 -47.94 49.93
N ALA A 4 -21.64 -48.07 48.63
CA ALA A 4 -20.64 -47.30 47.92
C ALA A 4 -21.23 -45.93 47.53
N ALA A 5 -20.71 -44.87 48.09
CA ALA A 5 -21.02 -43.52 47.70
C ALA A 5 -20.09 -43.11 46.52
N ALA A 6 -20.68 -42.97 45.33
CA ALA A 6 -19.99 -42.39 44.17
C ALA A 6 -19.97 -40.87 44.29
N ALA A 7 -18.79 -40.31 44.54
CA ALA A 7 -18.59 -38.89 44.45
C ALA A 7 -18.33 -38.48 43.03
N ALA A 8 -19.31 -37.82 42.44
CA ALA A 8 -19.15 -37.18 41.10
C ALA A 8 -18.34 -35.90 41.27
N VAL A 9 -17.10 -35.92 40.80
CA VAL A 9 -16.24 -34.72 40.69
C VAL A 9 -16.66 -33.97 39.44
N LEU A 10 -17.38 -32.89 39.63
CA LEU A 10 -17.77 -31.97 38.56
C LEU A 10 -16.60 -31.00 38.35
N VAL A 11 -15.77 -31.30 37.37
CA VAL A 11 -14.72 -30.40 36.93
C VAL A 11 -15.34 -29.28 36.11
N LEU A 12 -15.55 -28.13 36.77
CA LEU A 12 -15.88 -26.88 36.07
C LEU A 12 -14.63 -26.36 35.38
N LEU A 13 -14.49 -26.67 34.09
CA LEU A 13 -13.56 -25.98 33.22
C LEU A 13 -14.10 -24.55 32.96
N VAL A 14 -13.68 -23.63 33.85
CA VAL A 14 -13.81 -22.20 33.55
C VAL A 14 -12.77 -21.88 32.47
N GLY A 15 -13.24 -21.94 31.23
CA GLY A 15 -12.48 -21.43 30.12
C GLY A 15 -12.29 -19.92 30.27
N ALA A 16 -11.11 -19.51 30.72
CA ALA A 16 -10.70 -18.12 30.64
C ALA A 16 -10.53 -17.78 29.15
N VAL A 17 -11.56 -17.17 28.58
CA VAL A 17 -11.42 -16.45 27.33
C VAL A 17 -10.56 -15.25 27.64
N ALA A 18 -9.26 -15.37 27.39
CA ALA A 18 -8.37 -14.23 27.32
C ALA A 18 -8.81 -13.41 26.11
N VAL A 19 -9.65 -12.42 26.33
CA VAL A 19 -9.83 -11.33 25.39
C VAL A 19 -8.50 -10.60 25.36
N ILE A 20 -7.65 -10.98 24.42
CA ILE A 20 -6.52 -10.14 24.02
C ILE A 20 -7.19 -8.91 23.43
N ALA A 21 -7.36 -7.88 24.25
CA ALA A 21 -7.54 -6.53 23.77
C ALA A 21 -6.21 -6.16 23.12
N GLY A 22 -6.00 -6.66 21.88
CA GLY A 22 -5.05 -6.06 20.98
C GLY A 22 -5.44 -4.60 20.90
N SER A 23 -4.50 -3.71 21.22
CA SER A 23 -4.63 -2.30 20.92
C SER A 23 -5.11 -2.24 19.47
N ALA A 24 -6.38 -1.89 19.28
CA ALA A 24 -6.90 -1.49 18.00
C ALA A 24 -6.20 -0.16 17.66
N GLY A 25 -4.99 -0.26 17.13
CA GLY A 25 -4.52 0.71 16.18
C GLY A 25 -5.61 0.67 15.12
N THR A 26 -6.32 1.74 14.95
CA THR A 26 -7.30 1.91 13.88
C THR A 26 -6.51 1.62 12.62
N ASP A 27 -6.76 0.46 12.00
CA ASP A 27 -6.14 0.12 10.72
C ASP A 27 -6.67 1.12 9.72
N ARG A 28 -5.88 2.16 9.48
CA ARG A 28 -6.26 3.30 8.65
C ARG A 28 -6.51 2.89 7.20
N PHE A 29 -5.89 1.77 6.80
CA PHE A 29 -5.98 1.22 5.45
C PHE A 29 -6.90 -0.01 5.38
N ALA A 30 -8.05 0.03 6.04
CA ALA A 30 -8.92 -1.13 6.17
C ALA A 30 -9.55 -1.63 4.85
N GLN A 31 -9.65 -0.80 3.79
CA GLN A 31 -10.27 -1.17 2.49
C GLN A 31 -10.24 0.02 1.49
N PRO A 32 -10.32 -0.22 0.17
CA PRO A 32 -10.04 -1.42 -0.61
C PRO A 32 -8.56 -1.63 -0.91
N GLU A 33 -8.20 -2.81 -1.43
CA GLU A 33 -6.85 -3.17 -1.86
C GLU A 33 -6.82 -3.28 -3.39
N PHE A 34 -5.86 -2.61 -4.02
CA PHE A 34 -5.70 -2.55 -5.47
C PHE A 34 -4.37 -3.16 -5.88
N ALA A 35 -4.32 -3.78 -7.05
CA ALA A 35 -3.07 -4.33 -7.59
C ALA A 35 -2.34 -3.29 -8.44
N VAL A 36 -1.01 -3.26 -8.31
CA VAL A 36 -0.10 -2.56 -9.22
C VAL A 36 0.88 -3.57 -9.80
N THR A 37 1.25 -3.37 -11.05
CA THR A 37 2.11 -4.29 -11.80
C THR A 37 3.32 -3.58 -12.36
N GLY A 38 4.40 -4.34 -12.51
CA GLY A 38 5.64 -3.87 -13.13
C GLY A 38 5.46 -3.58 -14.61
N THR A 39 6.23 -2.63 -15.09
CA THR A 39 6.36 -2.30 -16.50
C THR A 39 7.54 -3.05 -17.14
N GLU A 40 7.86 -2.75 -18.40
CA GLU A 40 9.06 -3.30 -19.06
C GLU A 40 10.36 -2.95 -18.33
N LEU A 41 10.38 -1.88 -17.53
CA LEU A 41 11.55 -1.48 -16.74
C LEU A 41 11.74 -2.29 -15.46
N ALA A 42 10.67 -2.94 -14.97
CA ALA A 42 10.68 -3.79 -13.79
C ALA A 42 9.64 -4.92 -13.93
N PRO A 43 9.80 -5.83 -14.90
CA PRO A 43 8.74 -6.77 -15.30
C PRO A 43 8.37 -7.79 -14.22
N GLU A 44 9.26 -8.06 -13.26
CA GLU A 44 9.00 -8.97 -12.15
C GLU A 44 8.36 -8.25 -10.95
N ALA A 45 8.39 -6.90 -10.92
CA ALA A 45 7.86 -6.14 -9.81
C ALA A 45 6.33 -6.15 -9.81
N TRP A 46 5.76 -6.24 -8.63
CA TRP A 46 4.33 -6.16 -8.40
C TRP A 46 4.04 -5.64 -7.00
N GLY A 47 2.81 -5.28 -6.74
CA GLY A 47 2.45 -4.83 -5.41
C GLY A 47 0.95 -4.71 -5.20
N THR A 48 0.60 -4.38 -3.97
CA THR A 48 -0.76 -4.03 -3.57
C THR A 48 -0.77 -2.65 -2.92
N VAL A 49 -1.87 -1.95 -3.12
CA VAL A 49 -2.09 -0.59 -2.64
C VAL A 49 -3.34 -0.57 -1.78
N ARG A 50 -3.21 -0.04 -0.59
CA ARG A 50 -4.36 0.29 0.27
C ARG A 50 -4.50 1.80 0.32
N ILE A 51 -5.72 2.25 0.25
CA ILE A 51 -6.06 3.67 0.20
C ILE A 51 -6.90 4.03 1.42
N ASP A 52 -6.61 5.19 1.97
CA ASP A 52 -7.44 5.83 2.98
C ASP A 52 -7.78 7.25 2.52
N ASP A 53 -9.07 7.49 2.24
CA ASP A 53 -9.60 8.80 1.95
C ASP A 53 -9.67 9.63 3.22
N LEU A 54 -8.89 10.68 3.26
CA LEU A 54 -8.82 11.61 4.37
C LEU A 54 -9.59 12.89 4.06
N THR A 55 -10.01 13.61 5.10
CA THR A 55 -10.64 14.94 4.93
C THR A 55 -9.75 15.93 4.16
N ALA A 56 -8.43 15.73 4.17
CA ALA A 56 -7.45 16.61 3.57
C ALA A 56 -6.59 15.88 2.50
N GLY A 57 -7.16 14.94 1.77
CA GLY A 57 -6.46 14.24 0.70
C GLY A 57 -6.47 12.73 0.85
N VAL A 58 -5.52 12.06 0.25
CA VAL A 58 -5.41 10.60 0.20
C VAL A 58 -4.12 10.12 0.87
N ALA A 59 -4.21 9.07 1.69
CA ALA A 59 -3.06 8.30 2.13
C ALA A 59 -2.98 6.99 1.35
N VAL A 60 -1.78 6.64 0.93
CA VAL A 60 -1.47 5.47 0.11
C VAL A 60 -0.49 4.60 0.86
N GLU A 61 -0.87 3.37 1.19
CA GLU A 61 0.01 2.35 1.71
C GLU A 61 0.34 1.37 0.59
N LEU A 62 1.58 1.39 0.12
CA LEU A 62 2.05 0.59 -1.00
C LEU A 62 2.96 -0.55 -0.50
N TYR A 63 2.55 -1.79 -0.73
CA TYR A 63 3.38 -2.98 -0.55
C TYR A 63 3.96 -3.38 -1.89
N VAL A 64 5.29 -3.42 -2.00
CA VAL A 64 6.00 -3.74 -3.24
C VAL A 64 6.84 -5.00 -3.07
N HIS A 65 6.79 -5.86 -4.06
CA HIS A 65 7.57 -7.08 -4.19
C HIS A 65 8.41 -7.04 -5.45
N ASP A 66 9.60 -7.64 -5.41
CA ASP A 66 10.51 -7.82 -6.54
C ASP A 66 10.94 -6.52 -7.26
N LEU A 67 10.78 -5.37 -6.60
CA LEU A 67 11.35 -4.10 -7.07
C LEU A 67 12.77 -3.95 -6.52
N ALA A 68 13.75 -3.82 -7.40
CA ALA A 68 15.14 -3.65 -7.00
C ALA A 68 15.33 -2.39 -6.13
N PRO A 69 16.28 -2.38 -5.17
CA PRO A 69 16.70 -1.13 -4.53
C PRO A 69 17.15 -0.11 -5.57
N ALA A 70 16.79 1.16 -5.38
CA ALA A 70 17.27 2.23 -6.23
C ALA A 70 18.81 2.34 -6.13
N GLU A 71 19.49 2.50 -7.25
CA GLU A 71 20.94 2.68 -7.29
C GLU A 71 21.35 4.02 -6.64
N PRO A 72 22.61 4.16 -6.15
CA PRO A 72 23.08 5.44 -5.65
C PRO A 72 22.88 6.57 -6.67
N GLY A 73 22.32 7.69 -6.22
CA GLY A 73 21.97 8.83 -7.09
C GLY A 73 20.58 8.68 -7.74
N THR A 74 19.81 7.64 -7.38
CA THR A 74 18.42 7.48 -7.84
C THR A 74 17.48 7.21 -6.67
N TYR A 75 16.18 7.43 -6.90
CA TYR A 75 15.11 7.15 -5.92
C TYR A 75 13.80 6.84 -6.64
N TYR A 76 12.86 6.25 -5.92
CA TYR A 76 11.51 6.04 -6.43
C TYR A 76 10.60 7.18 -6.01
N GLN A 77 9.68 7.55 -6.90
CA GLN A 77 8.65 8.54 -6.63
C GLN A 77 7.29 8.01 -7.04
N GLY A 78 6.33 8.10 -6.12
CA GLY A 78 4.93 7.79 -6.37
C GLY A 78 4.18 9.01 -6.91
N TRP A 79 3.24 8.74 -7.80
CA TRP A 79 2.38 9.72 -8.44
C TRP A 79 0.96 9.20 -8.46
N VAL A 80 -0.01 10.07 -8.28
CA VAL A 80 -1.38 9.82 -8.69
C VAL A 80 -1.65 10.62 -9.97
N GLU A 81 -2.36 9.99 -10.90
CA GLU A 81 -2.55 10.47 -12.27
C GLU A 81 -4.02 10.49 -12.64
N THR A 82 -4.42 11.50 -13.42
CA THR A 82 -5.75 11.55 -14.02
C THR A 82 -5.91 10.41 -15.03
N ASP A 83 -7.16 10.00 -15.30
CA ASP A 83 -7.48 9.11 -16.43
C ASP A 83 -7.33 9.88 -17.74
N GLY A 84 -6.10 10.19 -18.12
CA GLY A 84 -5.79 10.47 -19.51
C GLY A 84 -6.17 9.27 -20.36
N ASN A 85 -6.42 9.41 -21.65
CA ASN A 85 -6.93 8.38 -22.57
C ASN A 85 -6.15 7.05 -22.60
N GLY A 86 -5.54 6.65 -21.50
CA GLY A 86 -5.00 5.32 -21.22
C GLY A 86 -3.71 4.94 -21.93
N ASN A 87 -3.02 5.84 -22.56
CA ASN A 87 -1.79 5.56 -23.31
C ASN A 87 -0.52 6.22 -22.76
N GLY A 88 -0.59 6.90 -21.58
CA GLY A 88 0.64 7.39 -20.90
C GLY A 88 1.47 8.41 -21.67
N GLU A 89 1.02 8.89 -22.81
CA GLU A 89 1.71 9.79 -23.72
C GLU A 89 0.86 11.01 -24.13
N GLY A 90 -0.19 11.34 -23.36
CA GLY A 90 -1.09 12.45 -23.68
C GLY A 90 -0.63 13.78 -23.09
N GLU A 91 -0.61 14.83 -23.91
CA GLU A 91 -0.77 16.20 -23.43
C GLU A 91 -2.11 16.28 -22.68
N GLY A 92 -2.07 16.13 -21.34
CA GLY A 92 -3.26 16.18 -20.49
C GLY A 92 -3.26 15.22 -19.30
N ASP A 93 -2.30 14.32 -19.18
CA ASP A 93 -2.15 13.49 -17.99
C ASP A 93 -1.55 14.33 -16.85
N GLU A 94 -2.43 14.97 -16.10
CA GLU A 94 -2.01 15.64 -14.89
C GLU A 94 -1.61 14.59 -13.86
N ARG A 95 -0.43 14.76 -13.27
CA ARG A 95 0.09 13.91 -12.20
C ARG A 95 0.51 14.72 -11.01
N VAL A 96 0.23 14.18 -9.84
CA VAL A 96 0.60 14.80 -8.57
C VAL A 96 1.44 13.83 -7.77
N SER A 97 2.58 14.32 -7.26
CA SER A 97 3.45 13.51 -6.41
C SER A 97 2.75 13.15 -5.10
N VAL A 98 2.83 11.88 -4.72
CA VAL A 98 2.40 11.37 -3.41
C VAL A 98 3.57 11.10 -2.47
N GLY A 99 4.80 11.29 -2.92
CA GLY A 99 6.01 11.16 -2.12
C GLY A 99 7.12 10.35 -2.79
N THR A 100 8.24 10.27 -2.11
CA THR A 100 9.45 9.58 -2.58
C THR A 100 9.86 8.49 -1.60
N PHE A 101 10.51 7.44 -2.09
CA PHE A 101 10.98 6.35 -1.25
C PHE A 101 12.20 5.62 -1.84
N HIS A 102 12.84 4.84 -0.99
CA HIS A 102 13.89 3.90 -1.37
C HIS A 102 13.52 2.51 -0.88
N MET A 103 13.64 1.49 -1.74
CA MET A 103 13.57 0.09 -1.31
C MET A 103 14.86 -0.26 -0.59
N ARG A 104 14.79 -0.52 0.71
CA ARG A 104 15.95 -0.81 1.56
C ARG A 104 16.09 -2.29 1.91
N GLY A 105 15.66 -3.17 1.01
CA GLY A 105 15.81 -4.61 1.19
C GLY A 105 14.88 -5.22 2.24
N GLY A 106 13.63 -4.84 2.24
CA GLY A 106 12.58 -5.39 3.09
C GLY A 106 11.21 -5.15 2.47
N ASP A 107 10.32 -6.14 2.59
CA ASP A 107 8.95 -6.10 2.10
C ASP A 107 8.02 -5.34 3.07
N GLY A 108 8.39 -4.13 3.44
CA GLY A 108 7.57 -3.28 4.30
C GLY A 108 6.71 -2.31 3.48
N PRO A 109 5.60 -1.84 4.06
CA PRO A 109 4.78 -0.84 3.39
C PRO A 109 5.54 0.48 3.22
N VAL A 110 5.30 1.11 2.09
CA VAL A 110 5.68 2.50 1.83
C VAL A 110 4.44 3.35 2.05
N GLU A 111 4.50 4.27 3.00
CA GLU A 111 3.42 5.23 3.23
C GLU A 111 3.68 6.50 2.43
N LEU A 112 2.73 6.86 1.60
CA LEU A 112 2.74 8.04 0.75
C LEU A 112 1.48 8.87 1.03
N TRP A 113 1.48 10.14 0.67
CA TRP A 113 0.36 11.01 0.91
C TRP A 113 0.25 12.12 -0.14
N SER A 114 -0.98 12.51 -0.49
CA SER A 114 -1.25 13.67 -1.33
C SER A 114 -2.51 14.41 -0.89
N GLY A 115 -2.58 15.69 -1.18
CA GLY A 115 -3.74 16.54 -0.91
C GLY A 115 -4.85 16.48 -1.97
N VAL A 116 -4.74 15.59 -2.96
CA VAL A 116 -5.75 15.43 -4.03
C VAL A 116 -6.77 14.34 -3.68
N THR A 117 -7.84 14.26 -4.45
CA THR A 117 -8.88 13.22 -4.34
C THR A 117 -8.66 12.13 -5.38
N LEU A 118 -9.07 10.89 -5.08
CA LEU A 118 -8.97 9.77 -6.04
C LEU A 118 -9.98 9.85 -7.18
N ASP A 119 -11.06 10.59 -7.01
CA ASP A 119 -12.07 10.78 -8.08
C ASP A 119 -11.44 11.43 -9.31
N ASP A 120 -10.49 12.33 -9.09
CA ASP A 120 -9.78 13.04 -10.14
C ASP A 120 -8.49 12.32 -10.58
N TYR A 121 -7.90 11.51 -9.69
CA TYR A 121 -6.58 10.86 -9.89
C TYR A 121 -6.65 9.35 -9.58
N PRO A 122 -7.33 8.56 -10.42
CA PRO A 122 -7.63 7.15 -10.14
C PRO A 122 -6.48 6.17 -10.40
N THR A 123 -5.34 6.63 -10.88
CA THR A 123 -4.20 5.77 -11.22
C THR A 123 -2.98 6.09 -10.36
N LEU A 124 -2.32 5.06 -9.82
CA LEU A 124 -1.00 5.18 -9.18
C LEU A 124 0.08 4.77 -10.18
N ALA A 125 1.12 5.58 -10.29
CA ALA A 125 2.36 5.25 -10.98
C ALA A 125 3.56 5.43 -10.04
N VAL A 126 4.58 4.61 -10.21
CA VAL A 126 5.88 4.76 -9.55
C VAL A 126 6.94 4.92 -10.61
N THR A 127 7.75 5.96 -10.50
CA THR A 127 8.87 6.24 -11.42
C THR A 127 10.21 6.12 -10.73
N LEU A 128 11.23 5.76 -11.50
CA LEU A 128 12.63 5.85 -11.09
C LEU A 128 13.17 7.24 -11.46
N GLN A 129 13.54 8.02 -10.46
CA GLN A 129 14.02 9.40 -10.58
C GLN A 129 15.53 9.48 -10.34
N GLU A 130 16.17 10.53 -10.85
CA GLU A 130 17.55 10.87 -10.58
C GLU A 130 17.64 11.99 -9.55
N GLU A 131 18.58 11.91 -8.62
CA GLU A 131 18.84 12.99 -7.65
C GLU A 131 19.19 14.29 -8.39
N GLY A 132 18.53 15.38 -8.00
CA GLY A 132 18.78 16.71 -8.58
C GLY A 132 18.12 16.97 -9.93
N ALA A 133 17.32 16.04 -10.46
CA ALA A 133 16.62 16.21 -11.75
C ALA A 133 15.44 17.20 -11.71
N GLY A 134 15.06 17.70 -10.55
CA GLY A 134 13.91 18.59 -10.40
C GLY A 134 12.60 17.85 -10.04
N PRO A 135 11.49 18.58 -9.94
CA PRO A 135 10.25 18.04 -9.40
C PRO A 135 9.41 17.26 -10.40
N GLU A 136 9.77 17.27 -11.67
CA GLU A 136 8.98 16.64 -12.72
C GLU A 136 9.22 15.11 -12.80
N SER A 137 8.25 14.38 -13.32
CA SER A 137 8.41 12.95 -13.55
C SER A 137 9.47 12.67 -14.61
N SER A 138 10.33 11.70 -14.35
CA SER A 138 11.32 11.20 -15.34
C SER A 138 10.68 10.49 -16.54
N GLY A 139 9.40 10.11 -16.43
CA GLY A 139 8.73 9.23 -17.39
C GLY A 139 9.15 7.76 -17.31
N ARG A 140 10.13 7.40 -16.47
CA ARG A 140 10.62 6.02 -16.29
C ARG A 140 9.71 5.26 -15.29
N VAL A 141 8.51 4.92 -15.74
CA VAL A 141 7.52 4.21 -14.90
C VAL A 141 7.99 2.78 -14.67
N VAL A 142 8.07 2.35 -13.42
CA VAL A 142 8.44 0.98 -13.00
C VAL A 142 7.25 0.17 -12.51
N LEU A 143 6.25 0.82 -11.89
CA LEU A 143 5.00 0.20 -11.45
C LEU A 143 3.84 1.11 -11.83
N SER A 144 2.70 0.51 -12.18
CA SER A 144 1.45 1.26 -12.39
C SER A 144 0.24 0.39 -12.11
N GLY A 145 -0.88 1.03 -11.73
CA GLY A 145 -2.16 0.36 -11.54
C GLY A 145 -3.27 1.35 -11.18
N ARG A 146 -4.52 0.97 -11.53
CA ARG A 146 -5.70 1.74 -11.12
C ARG A 146 -5.98 1.51 -9.65
N ILE A 147 -6.18 2.60 -8.90
CA ILE A 147 -6.39 2.60 -7.44
C ILE A 147 -7.74 3.19 -7.01
N ALA A 148 -8.61 3.43 -7.96
CA ALA A 148 -10.01 3.80 -7.75
C ALA A 148 -10.95 2.75 -8.33
N PRO A 149 -12.16 2.60 -7.78
CA PRO A 149 -13.18 1.66 -8.25
C PRO A 149 -13.58 1.86 -9.70
#